data_e54e4d5f5d1b7432830dc8859b34233c
#
_entry.id   e54e4d5f5d1b7432830dc8859b34233c
#
_cell.length_a   1.000
_cell.length_b   1.000
_cell.length_c   1.000
_cell.angle_alpha   90.00
_cell.angle_beta   90.00
_cell.angle_gamma   90.00
#
_symmetry.space_group_name_H-M   'P 1'
#
loop_
_entity.id
_entity.type
_entity.pdbx_description
1 polymer ?
#
loop_
_entity_poly.entity_id
_entity_poly.type
_entity_poly.pdbx_seq_one_letter_code
_entity_poly.pdbx_strand_id
1 'polypeptide(L)'
;MKKSVKQNKASRLRSSGPLFLAASLTVYVVIVLACYGWTGSLASWRSEDLPDFSTGWKIVKTDEDVNLDELGKAAGSDGEVTIYNYLPDTLSYGENLIFESDNIFFKVKIGGDEVYNYTEKPFVLAGRSYGYAFHNIGLGKRQSGVRVEITVYPAYKGAGGISEISVGSSGTYMTHLFARFLPAFVISILIITLGVTMLYISYGSSNLKTPLVDSFRMFSLTAILFGTWSLVESRVPTVLTSCPDLWRCFTFTMLMIVPYPAVRAANAWMIKPNPKIDHFFLAVVIFNVVVCTGAYILFHLDLWQCRLLIHAALILSIAVMCIMSVDQIVQYKRNHIHNPRREILWVIILLDFACMIVDLARYAGYGAPEDAARYSRIGFLLLMLVLIMVYKSEMIIHMKKSLEADVYHMMAYKDVMTGFYNRSALLEVQENLDKEMASGKVRDLIIVYADLNFLKRVNDHYGHQAGDDYIICCAHMLQDSFGRYGRLFRLGGDEFMAVLDGENVFADYDQGELALLDLLAKQTSDAKMPPVSLSWGYAISRKEKPVTMEMLESIADARMYEMKVQMKAERLD
;
A
#
# COMPACT_ATOMS: atom_id res chain seq x y z
N MET A 1 -26.24 -14.95 -30.03
CA MET A 1 -25.58 -15.82 -29.03
C MET A 1 -24.56 -15.09 -28.13
N LYS A 2 -23.69 -14.18 -28.61
CA LYS A 2 -22.71 -13.46 -27.75
C LYS A 2 -23.31 -12.46 -26.73
N LYS A 3 -24.50 -11.87 -26.96
CA LYS A 3 -25.17 -10.96 -26.02
C LYS A 3 -25.77 -11.71 -24.80
N SER A 4 -26.29 -12.93 -24.99
CA SER A 4 -26.87 -13.72 -23.90
C SER A 4 -25.82 -14.27 -22.91
N VAL A 5 -24.60 -14.57 -23.40
CA VAL A 5 -23.50 -15.04 -22.55
C VAL A 5 -22.93 -13.91 -21.69
N LYS A 6 -22.87 -12.66 -22.19
CA LYS A 6 -22.46 -11.48 -21.41
C LYS A 6 -23.49 -11.11 -20.32
N GLN A 7 -24.77 -11.21 -20.62
CA GLN A 7 -25.82 -10.95 -19.63
C GLN A 7 -25.85 -12.02 -18.52
N ASN A 8 -25.62 -13.30 -18.84
CA ASN A 8 -25.58 -14.37 -17.84
C ASN A 8 -24.31 -14.33 -16.96
N LYS A 9 -23.16 -13.87 -17.47
CA LYS A 9 -21.96 -13.61 -16.64
C LYS A 9 -22.14 -12.40 -15.72
N ALA A 10 -22.79 -11.34 -16.18
CA ALA A 10 -23.07 -10.16 -15.38
C ALA A 10 -24.12 -10.43 -14.27
N SER A 11 -25.11 -11.31 -14.53
CA SER A 11 -26.10 -11.69 -13.53
C SER A 11 -25.51 -12.64 -12.46
N ARG A 12 -24.61 -13.55 -12.81
CA ARG A 12 -23.89 -14.40 -11.84
C ARG A 12 -22.93 -13.59 -10.94
N LEU A 13 -22.30 -12.54 -11.45
CA LEU A 13 -21.48 -11.62 -10.65
C LEU A 13 -22.34 -10.72 -9.73
N ARG A 14 -23.58 -10.42 -10.10
CA ARG A 14 -24.52 -9.67 -9.27
C ARG A 14 -25.04 -10.45 -8.06
N SER A 15 -25.17 -11.79 -8.18
CA SER A 15 -25.67 -12.65 -7.08
C SER A 15 -24.59 -13.05 -6.06
N SER A 16 -23.31 -12.90 -6.37
CA SER A 16 -22.21 -13.30 -5.50
C SER A 16 -21.76 -12.22 -4.49
N GLY A 17 -22.14 -10.97 -4.68
CA GLY A 17 -21.75 -9.86 -3.80
C GLY A 17 -22.21 -10.02 -2.35
N PRO A 18 -23.50 -10.25 -2.07
CA PRO A 18 -24.01 -10.48 -0.72
C PRO A 18 -23.46 -11.75 -0.08
N LEU A 19 -23.28 -12.83 -0.87
CA LEU A 19 -22.71 -14.08 -0.39
C LEU A 19 -21.22 -13.93 -0.02
N PHE A 20 -20.48 -13.17 -0.81
CA PHE A 20 -19.07 -12.87 -0.54
C PHE A 20 -18.93 -11.98 0.69
N LEU A 21 -19.83 -10.98 0.87
CA LEU A 21 -19.87 -10.13 2.05
C LEU A 21 -20.17 -10.98 3.31
N ALA A 22 -21.19 -11.83 3.27
CA ALA A 22 -21.54 -12.71 4.37
C ALA A 22 -20.40 -13.68 4.70
N ALA A 23 -19.76 -14.28 3.69
CA ALA A 23 -18.63 -15.18 3.88
C ALA A 23 -17.42 -14.44 4.50
N SER A 24 -17.09 -13.22 4.03
CA SER A 24 -16.00 -12.41 4.59
C SER A 24 -16.29 -12.01 6.04
N LEU A 25 -17.53 -11.65 6.35
CA LEU A 25 -17.95 -11.30 7.72
C LEU A 25 -17.88 -12.53 8.64
N THR A 26 -18.33 -13.69 8.15
CA THR A 26 -18.25 -14.94 8.91
C THR A 26 -16.79 -15.33 9.16
N VAL A 27 -15.93 -15.25 8.14
CA VAL A 27 -14.48 -15.51 8.30
C VAL A 27 -13.86 -14.53 9.28
N TYR A 28 -14.21 -13.24 9.23
CA TYR A 28 -13.75 -12.23 10.17
C TYR A 28 -14.12 -12.60 11.61
N VAL A 29 -15.40 -12.89 11.87
CA VAL A 29 -15.90 -13.27 13.20
C VAL A 29 -15.23 -14.55 13.68
N VAL A 30 -15.10 -15.58 12.82
CA VAL A 30 -14.44 -16.84 13.17
C VAL A 30 -12.97 -16.63 13.52
N ILE A 31 -12.23 -15.81 12.77
CA ILE A 31 -10.82 -15.51 13.07
C ILE A 31 -10.69 -14.74 14.39
N VAL A 32 -11.55 -13.74 14.65
CA VAL A 32 -11.56 -13.01 15.92
C VAL A 32 -11.84 -13.95 17.09
N LEU A 33 -12.84 -14.82 16.97
CA LEU A 33 -13.19 -15.81 17.99
C LEU A 33 -12.09 -16.88 18.16
N ALA A 34 -11.48 -17.35 17.07
CA ALA A 34 -10.38 -18.31 17.13
C ALA A 34 -9.15 -17.71 17.80
N CYS A 35 -8.79 -16.46 17.45
CA CYS A 35 -7.70 -15.73 18.12
C CYS A 35 -8.01 -15.49 19.61
N TYR A 36 -9.27 -15.20 19.95
CA TYR A 36 -9.70 -15.09 21.33
C TYR A 36 -9.55 -16.40 22.07
N GLY A 37 -10.03 -17.52 21.50
CA GLY A 37 -9.88 -18.85 22.06
C GLY A 37 -8.41 -19.28 22.19
N TRP A 38 -7.59 -18.97 21.16
CA TRP A 38 -6.17 -19.29 21.16
C TRP A 38 -5.39 -18.52 22.24
N THR A 39 -5.65 -17.21 22.39
CA THR A 39 -5.03 -16.42 23.48
C THR A 39 -5.51 -16.85 24.86
N GLY A 40 -6.74 -17.34 24.97
CA GLY A 40 -7.26 -17.96 26.20
C GLY A 40 -6.60 -19.30 26.50
N SER A 41 -6.37 -20.14 25.47
CA SER A 41 -5.73 -21.47 25.65
C SER A 41 -4.23 -21.36 25.93
N LEU A 42 -3.52 -20.36 25.37
CA LEU A 42 -2.13 -20.08 25.74
C LEU A 42 -1.99 -19.59 27.18
N ALA A 43 -2.99 -18.86 27.68
CA ALA A 43 -3.05 -18.51 29.10
C ALA A 43 -3.30 -19.73 30.02
N SER A 44 -3.91 -20.81 29.50
CA SER A 44 -4.10 -22.08 30.23
C SER A 44 -2.88 -23.03 30.18
N TRP A 45 -1.86 -22.75 29.38
CA TRP A 45 -0.56 -23.42 29.41
C TRP A 45 0.30 -22.98 30.63
N ARG A 46 -0.35 -22.49 31.66
CA ARG A 46 0.27 -22.21 32.96
C ARG A 46 0.66 -23.53 33.61
N SER A 47 1.89 -23.93 33.37
CA SER A 47 2.43 -25.19 33.95
C SER A 47 2.66 -25.12 35.48
N GLU A 48 2.74 -23.96 36.07
CA GLU A 48 2.75 -23.69 37.50
C GLU A 48 2.29 -22.25 37.68
N ASP A 49 1.20 -22.03 38.41
CA ASP A 49 0.78 -20.68 38.78
C ASP A 49 1.86 -20.09 39.69
N LEU A 50 2.42 -18.96 39.27
CA LEU A 50 3.27 -18.16 40.15
C LEU A 50 2.41 -17.79 41.37
N PRO A 51 2.85 -18.04 42.62
CA PRO A 51 2.12 -17.66 43.78
C PRO A 51 1.81 -16.15 43.75
N ASP A 52 0.50 -15.82 43.72
CA ASP A 52 0.04 -14.45 43.78
C ASP A 52 0.33 -13.88 45.15
N PHE A 53 1.09 -12.81 45.19
CA PHE A 53 1.45 -12.07 46.40
C PHE A 53 0.89 -10.64 46.36
N SER A 54 -0.11 -10.37 45.55
CA SER A 54 -0.71 -9.04 45.37
C SER A 54 -1.69 -8.66 46.48
N THR A 55 -2.15 -9.62 47.28
CA THR A 55 -3.12 -9.40 48.34
C THR A 55 -2.45 -9.24 49.72
N GLY A 56 -3.13 -8.56 50.64
CA GLY A 56 -2.65 -8.39 52.03
C GLY A 56 -1.62 -7.27 52.22
N TRP A 57 -1.41 -6.43 51.21
CA TRP A 57 -0.55 -5.24 51.37
C TRP A 57 -1.27 -4.13 52.11
N LYS A 58 -0.60 -3.53 53.08
CA LYS A 58 -1.12 -2.46 53.94
C LYS A 58 -0.21 -1.25 53.91
N ILE A 59 -0.80 -0.08 54.15
CA ILE A 59 -0.08 1.18 54.30
C ILE A 59 0.54 1.22 55.71
N VAL A 60 1.83 1.48 55.82
CA VAL A 60 2.56 1.51 57.11
C VAL A 60 1.98 2.53 58.09
N LYS A 61 1.52 3.71 57.60
CA LYS A 61 1.02 4.80 58.45
C LYS A 61 -0.38 4.55 59.02
N THR A 62 -1.28 3.90 58.26
CA THR A 62 -2.71 3.76 58.60
C THR A 62 -3.13 2.33 58.90
N ASP A 63 -2.31 1.34 58.61
CA ASP A 63 -2.60 -0.10 58.67
C ASP A 63 -3.82 -0.54 57.83
N GLU A 64 -4.21 0.29 56.85
CA GLU A 64 -5.31 0.02 55.95
C GLU A 64 -4.82 -0.75 54.73
N ASP A 65 -5.70 -1.61 54.16
CA ASP A 65 -5.45 -2.32 52.90
C ASP A 65 -5.30 -1.33 51.76
N VAL A 66 -4.39 -1.60 50.86
CA VAL A 66 -4.07 -0.72 49.73
C VAL A 66 -4.30 -1.42 48.40
N ASN A 67 -4.85 -0.68 47.42
CA ASN A 67 -4.86 -1.11 46.03
C ASN A 67 -3.51 -0.77 45.41
N LEU A 68 -2.76 -1.80 44.99
CA LEU A 68 -1.43 -1.66 44.41
C LEU A 68 -1.42 -0.83 43.10
N ASP A 69 -2.48 -0.88 42.32
CA ASP A 69 -2.59 -0.11 41.06
C ASP A 69 -2.77 1.40 41.31
N GLU A 70 -3.17 1.80 42.51
CA GLU A 70 -3.50 3.19 42.89
C GLU A 70 -2.53 3.81 43.89
N LEU A 71 -1.31 3.29 44.01
CA LEU A 71 -0.32 3.79 44.95
C LEU A 71 -0.01 5.28 44.79
N GLY A 72 -0.08 5.79 43.55
CA GLY A 72 0.06 7.22 43.28
C GLY A 72 -1.03 8.08 43.92
N LYS A 73 -2.26 7.56 44.08
CA LYS A 73 -3.35 8.21 44.81
C LYS A 73 -3.14 8.09 46.32
N ALA A 74 -2.69 6.92 46.78
CA ALA A 74 -2.43 6.66 48.21
C ALA A 74 -1.29 7.52 48.77
N ALA A 75 -0.31 7.90 47.93
CA ALA A 75 0.78 8.81 48.32
C ALA A 75 0.32 10.24 48.65
N GLY A 76 -0.85 10.67 48.17
CA GLY A 76 -1.53 11.91 48.52
C GLY A 76 -0.67 13.17 48.40
N SER A 77 -0.69 14.02 49.47
CA SER A 77 0.10 15.25 49.57
C SER A 77 1.55 15.01 50.01
N ASP A 78 1.83 13.88 50.64
CA ASP A 78 3.15 13.56 51.19
C ASP A 78 4.18 13.24 50.13
N GLY A 79 3.70 12.91 48.90
CA GLY A 79 4.55 12.57 47.75
C GLY A 79 5.21 11.20 47.84
N GLU A 80 4.95 10.43 48.90
CA GLU A 80 5.41 9.07 49.10
C GLU A 80 4.41 8.23 49.87
N VAL A 81 4.42 6.92 49.64
CA VAL A 81 3.66 5.95 50.45
C VAL A 81 4.52 4.72 50.68
N THR A 82 4.55 4.23 51.94
CA THR A 82 5.22 2.97 52.27
C THR A 82 4.17 1.93 52.55
N ILE A 83 4.23 0.83 51.84
CA ILE A 83 3.37 -0.35 52.00
C ILE A 83 4.18 -1.52 52.52
N TYR A 84 3.52 -2.44 53.21
CA TYR A 84 4.18 -3.63 53.74
C TYR A 84 3.32 -4.87 53.61
N ASN A 85 3.99 -6.02 53.58
CA ASN A 85 3.40 -7.35 53.68
C ASN A 85 4.43 -8.31 54.28
N TYR A 86 4.06 -9.56 54.54
CA TYR A 86 4.95 -10.59 55.05
C TYR A 86 5.15 -11.67 54.00
N LEU A 87 6.41 -12.11 53.81
CA LEU A 87 6.75 -13.17 52.84
C LEU A 87 5.97 -14.46 53.13
N PRO A 88 5.44 -15.14 52.12
CA PRO A 88 4.62 -16.33 52.27
C PRO A 88 5.40 -17.50 52.89
N ASP A 89 4.67 -18.39 53.58
CA ASP A 89 5.25 -19.56 54.27
C ASP A 89 5.81 -20.63 53.30
N THR A 90 5.44 -20.56 52.03
CA THR A 90 5.80 -21.52 50.96
C THR A 90 7.10 -21.16 50.21
N LEU A 91 7.91 -20.27 50.77
CA LEU A 91 9.13 -19.77 50.13
C LEU A 91 10.18 -20.87 49.93
N SER A 92 10.65 -21.06 48.70
CA SER A 92 11.76 -21.94 48.36
C SER A 92 13.07 -21.15 48.18
N TYR A 93 14.20 -21.82 48.34
CA TYR A 93 15.51 -21.18 48.20
C TYR A 93 15.73 -20.69 46.74
N GLY A 94 16.15 -19.43 46.57
CA GLY A 94 16.45 -18.82 45.27
C GLY A 94 15.25 -18.19 44.58
N GLU A 95 14.11 -18.06 45.24
CA GLU A 95 12.96 -17.31 44.74
C GLU A 95 13.18 -15.80 44.76
N ASN A 96 12.45 -15.10 43.92
CA ASN A 96 12.52 -13.67 43.71
C ASN A 96 11.14 -13.04 43.95
N LEU A 97 11.15 -11.81 44.43
CA LEU A 97 9.98 -10.92 44.38
C LEU A 97 9.92 -10.27 43.02
N ILE A 98 8.81 -10.48 42.33
CA ILE A 98 8.68 -10.11 40.90
C ILE A 98 7.42 -9.30 40.73
N PHE A 99 7.52 -8.15 40.07
CA PHE A 99 6.37 -7.29 39.77
C PHE A 99 6.64 -6.30 38.64
N GLU A 100 5.57 -5.71 38.15
CA GLU A 100 5.61 -4.62 37.17
C GLU A 100 5.31 -3.30 37.90
N SER A 101 6.06 -2.24 37.56
CA SER A 101 5.76 -0.89 38.01
C SER A 101 5.31 0.00 36.87
N ASP A 102 4.38 0.93 37.10
CA ASP A 102 3.98 1.96 36.17
C ASP A 102 4.11 3.34 36.79
N ASN A 103 4.91 4.20 36.19
CA ASN A 103 5.05 5.61 36.54
C ASN A 103 5.41 5.89 38.01
N ILE A 104 6.14 4.98 38.67
CA ILE A 104 6.61 5.12 40.03
C ILE A 104 8.12 4.86 40.13
N PHE A 105 8.73 5.44 41.16
CA PHE A 105 10.03 5.07 41.69
C PHE A 105 9.81 4.43 43.06
N PHE A 106 10.70 3.55 43.48
CA PHE A 106 10.50 2.86 44.77
C PHE A 106 11.79 2.29 45.34
N LYS A 107 11.73 1.97 46.61
CA LYS A 107 12.76 1.22 47.36
C LYS A 107 12.11 0.02 48.00
N VAL A 108 12.83 -1.10 48.05
CA VAL A 108 12.38 -2.32 48.72
C VAL A 108 13.30 -2.63 49.86
N LYS A 109 12.69 -2.82 51.04
CA LYS A 109 13.34 -3.29 52.27
C LYS A 109 12.79 -4.65 52.65
N ILE A 110 13.62 -5.58 53.08
CA ILE A 110 13.22 -6.90 53.53
C ILE A 110 13.92 -7.18 54.84
N GLY A 111 13.13 -7.38 55.94
CA GLY A 111 13.67 -7.55 57.27
C GLY A 111 14.41 -6.32 57.82
N GLY A 112 14.14 -5.14 57.28
CA GLY A 112 14.80 -3.88 57.64
C GLY A 112 15.95 -3.47 56.72
N ASP A 113 16.52 -4.41 55.92
CA ASP A 113 17.63 -4.13 55.00
C ASP A 113 17.12 -3.63 53.66
N GLU A 114 17.70 -2.54 53.11
CA GLU A 114 17.42 -2.09 51.74
C GLU A 114 18.07 -3.07 50.72
N VAL A 115 17.22 -3.77 49.97
CA VAL A 115 17.66 -4.81 49.05
C VAL A 115 17.57 -4.33 47.59
N TYR A 116 16.75 -3.31 47.31
CA TYR A 116 16.58 -2.79 45.97
C TYR A 116 16.22 -1.31 46.00
N ASN A 117 16.85 -0.54 45.10
CA ASN A 117 16.63 0.89 45.01
C ASN A 117 16.43 1.28 43.53
N TYR A 118 15.20 1.72 43.22
CA TYR A 118 14.80 2.17 41.89
C TYR A 118 14.50 3.67 41.89
N THR A 119 15.23 4.45 42.70
CA THR A 119 15.06 5.92 42.77
C THR A 119 16.18 6.68 42.05
N GLU A 120 17.33 6.05 41.86
CA GLU A 120 18.42 6.64 41.11
C GLU A 120 18.12 6.65 39.63
N LYS A 121 17.98 7.83 39.07
CA LYS A 121 17.66 8.02 37.64
C LYS A 121 18.93 7.92 36.79
N PRO A 122 19.19 6.84 36.07
CA PRO A 122 19.95 6.98 34.84
C PRO A 122 19.12 7.86 33.89
N PHE A 123 19.77 8.51 32.96
CA PHE A 123 19.20 9.46 32.01
C PHE A 123 17.81 9.01 31.48
N VAL A 124 16.79 9.86 31.71
CA VAL A 124 15.45 9.69 31.09
C VAL A 124 15.42 10.57 29.83
N LEU A 125 15.21 9.96 28.68
CA LEU A 125 15.31 10.61 27.38
C LEU A 125 14.33 11.78 27.22
N ALA A 126 13.10 11.61 27.69
CA ALA A 126 12.06 12.64 27.61
C ALA A 126 10.93 12.35 28.61
N GLY A 127 11.08 12.78 29.86
CA GLY A 127 10.00 12.58 30.85
C GLY A 127 10.44 12.58 32.29
N ARG A 128 9.46 12.34 33.17
CA ARG A 128 9.66 12.24 34.64
C ARG A 128 9.68 10.78 35.11
N SER A 129 9.33 9.82 34.26
CA SER A 129 9.20 8.42 34.60
C SER A 129 9.68 7.54 33.44
N TYR A 130 10.06 6.32 33.74
CA TYR A 130 10.34 5.28 32.75
C TYR A 130 9.08 4.65 32.14
N GLY A 131 7.89 4.92 32.69
CA GLY A 131 6.66 4.22 32.36
C GLY A 131 6.63 2.82 32.96
N TYR A 132 6.29 1.82 32.15
CA TYR A 132 6.28 0.42 32.60
C TYR A 132 7.70 -0.14 32.71
N ALA A 133 7.99 -0.80 33.85
CA ALA A 133 9.24 -1.50 34.07
C ALA A 133 9.00 -2.82 34.80
N PHE A 134 9.79 -3.83 34.47
CA PHE A 134 9.77 -5.15 35.12
C PHE A 134 10.86 -5.22 36.17
N HIS A 135 10.52 -5.72 37.34
CA HIS A 135 11.44 -5.84 38.48
C HIS A 135 11.52 -7.28 38.92
N ASN A 136 12.75 -7.72 39.20
CA ASN A 136 13.07 -9.05 39.63
C ASN A 136 14.10 -8.96 40.76
N ILE A 137 13.64 -9.11 42.01
CA ILE A 137 14.40 -8.83 43.19
C ILE A 137 14.67 -10.11 43.97
N GLY A 138 15.92 -10.52 44.02
CA GLY A 138 16.33 -11.75 44.71
C GLY A 138 16.06 -11.73 46.19
N LEU A 139 15.32 -12.71 46.69
CA LEU A 139 15.02 -12.86 48.12
C LEU A 139 16.18 -13.47 48.92
N GLY A 140 17.11 -14.14 48.24
CA GLY A 140 18.31 -14.72 48.87
C GLY A 140 17.98 -15.85 49.85
N LYS A 141 18.58 -15.82 51.04
CA LYS A 141 18.39 -16.81 52.12
C LYS A 141 17.33 -16.37 53.13
N ARG A 142 16.41 -15.49 52.76
CA ARG A 142 15.39 -14.97 53.66
C ARG A 142 14.34 -16.02 53.98
N GLN A 143 13.85 -15.98 55.22
CA GLN A 143 12.87 -16.94 55.72
C GLN A 143 11.44 -16.43 55.48
N SER A 144 10.47 -17.34 55.45
CA SER A 144 9.05 -17.02 55.48
C SER A 144 8.66 -16.14 56.67
N GLY A 145 7.61 -15.33 56.52
CA GLY A 145 7.14 -14.43 57.55
C GLY A 145 7.98 -13.17 57.78
N VAL A 146 9.07 -12.97 57.01
CA VAL A 146 9.84 -11.71 57.07
C VAL A 146 9.07 -10.57 56.42
N ARG A 147 9.05 -9.42 57.10
CA ARG A 147 8.38 -8.22 56.61
C ARG A 147 9.07 -7.63 55.38
N VAL A 148 8.29 -7.41 54.31
CA VAL A 148 8.68 -6.67 53.11
C VAL A 148 8.05 -5.29 53.14
N GLU A 149 8.83 -4.26 52.93
CA GLU A 149 8.37 -2.88 52.80
C GLU A 149 8.75 -2.32 51.45
N ILE A 150 7.78 -1.69 50.75
CA ILE A 150 7.99 -0.97 49.49
C ILE A 150 7.63 0.49 49.71
N THR A 151 8.62 1.37 49.65
CA THR A 151 8.39 2.81 49.67
C THR A 151 8.31 3.34 48.27
N VAL A 152 7.16 3.88 47.87
CA VAL A 152 6.82 4.30 46.52
C VAL A 152 6.81 5.83 46.42
N TYR A 153 7.43 6.34 45.38
CA TYR A 153 7.51 7.76 44.97
C TYR A 153 6.86 7.93 43.61
N PRO A 154 5.61 8.38 43.50
CA PRO A 154 4.93 8.58 42.23
C PRO A 154 5.64 9.65 41.37
N ALA A 155 5.87 9.36 40.09
CA ALA A 155 6.44 10.33 39.17
C ALA A 155 5.45 11.45 38.82
N TYR A 156 4.15 11.16 38.89
CA TYR A 156 3.05 12.09 38.61
C TYR A 156 2.04 12.05 39.77
N LYS A 157 1.54 13.23 40.15
CA LYS A 157 0.57 13.35 41.24
C LYS A 157 -0.69 12.51 40.96
N GLY A 158 -0.99 11.59 41.83
CA GLY A 158 -2.19 10.74 41.77
C GLY A 158 -2.18 9.65 40.72
N ALA A 159 -1.01 9.36 40.12
CA ALA A 159 -0.90 8.32 39.09
C ALA A 159 0.28 7.38 39.37
N GLY A 160 0.14 6.15 38.90
CA GLY A 160 1.15 5.10 38.97
C GLY A 160 0.90 4.13 40.11
N GLY A 161 1.40 2.91 39.96
CA GLY A 161 1.22 1.81 40.86
C GLY A 161 2.10 0.62 40.55
N ILE A 162 1.82 -0.47 41.22
CA ILE A 162 2.42 -1.80 40.99
C ILE A 162 1.30 -2.70 40.52
N SER A 163 1.44 -3.30 39.36
CA SER A 163 0.59 -4.41 38.93
C SER A 163 1.00 -5.67 39.68
N GLU A 164 0.34 -6.72 39.50
CA GLU A 164 0.54 -8.06 40.05
C GLU A 164 1.94 -8.35 40.67
N ILE A 165 2.00 -8.58 41.98
CA ILE A 165 3.22 -8.99 42.67
C ILE A 165 3.20 -10.51 42.83
N SER A 166 4.28 -11.17 42.41
CA SER A 166 4.44 -12.61 42.48
C SER A 166 5.76 -12.97 43.20
N VAL A 167 5.79 -14.16 43.81
CA VAL A 167 7.01 -14.73 44.37
C VAL A 167 7.30 -16.04 43.67
N GLY A 168 8.51 -16.19 43.10
CA GLY A 168 8.87 -17.41 42.40
C GLY A 168 10.19 -17.34 41.68
N SER A 169 10.47 -18.34 40.79
CA SER A 169 11.70 -18.37 40.03
C SER A 169 11.67 -17.38 38.86
N SER A 170 12.80 -16.73 38.56
CA SER A 170 12.93 -15.86 37.38
C SER A 170 12.62 -16.58 36.08
N GLY A 171 12.96 -17.87 35.97
CA GLY A 171 12.72 -18.67 34.76
C GLY A 171 11.23 -18.89 34.50
N THR A 172 10.48 -19.28 35.54
CA THR A 172 9.04 -19.49 35.44
C THR A 172 8.33 -18.17 35.07
N TYR A 173 8.74 -17.06 35.70
CA TYR A 173 8.18 -15.75 35.40
C TYR A 173 8.43 -15.32 33.95
N MET A 174 9.67 -15.46 33.46
CA MET A 174 9.99 -15.10 32.07
C MET A 174 9.21 -15.95 31.07
N THR A 175 9.06 -17.25 31.35
CA THR A 175 8.23 -18.13 30.50
C THR A 175 6.76 -17.66 30.46
N HIS A 176 6.23 -17.30 31.64
CA HIS A 176 4.86 -16.78 31.76
C HIS A 176 4.70 -15.45 31.02
N LEU A 177 5.63 -14.50 31.16
CA LEU A 177 5.66 -13.23 30.43
C LEU A 177 5.67 -13.42 28.91
N PHE A 178 6.57 -14.30 28.42
CA PHE A 178 6.61 -14.57 27.00
C PHE A 178 5.34 -15.24 26.49
N ALA A 179 4.78 -16.21 27.19
CA ALA A 179 3.52 -16.84 26.80
C ALA A 179 2.36 -15.82 26.73
N ARG A 180 2.35 -14.84 27.65
CA ARG A 180 1.33 -13.79 27.73
C ARG A 180 1.43 -12.78 26.58
N PHE A 181 2.64 -12.30 26.28
CA PHE A 181 2.85 -11.18 25.36
C PHE A 181 3.28 -11.60 23.94
N LEU A 182 3.77 -12.83 23.74
CA LEU A 182 4.26 -13.32 22.45
C LEU A 182 3.22 -13.23 21.33
N PRO A 183 1.93 -13.56 21.51
CA PRO A 183 0.94 -13.43 20.45
C PRO A 183 0.79 -11.98 19.96
N ALA A 184 0.76 -11.02 20.88
CA ALA A 184 0.70 -9.60 20.58
C ALA A 184 1.94 -9.13 19.80
N PHE A 185 3.12 -9.57 20.23
CA PHE A 185 4.39 -9.29 19.57
C PHE A 185 4.43 -9.83 18.13
N VAL A 186 4.08 -11.11 17.94
CA VAL A 186 4.08 -11.75 16.61
C VAL A 186 3.12 -11.05 15.65
N ILE A 187 1.89 -10.76 16.09
CA ILE A 187 0.91 -10.06 15.24
C ILE A 187 1.41 -8.65 14.87
N SER A 188 2.04 -7.94 15.81
CA SER A 188 2.61 -6.61 15.53
C SER A 188 3.74 -6.67 14.49
N ILE A 189 4.63 -7.65 14.58
CA ILE A 189 5.68 -7.88 13.57
C ILE A 189 5.08 -8.22 12.20
N LEU A 190 4.02 -9.03 12.16
CA LEU A 190 3.31 -9.33 10.92
C LEU A 190 2.70 -8.06 10.29
N ILE A 191 2.07 -7.20 11.09
CA ILE A 191 1.51 -5.91 10.63
C ILE A 191 2.62 -5.03 10.03
N ILE A 192 3.75 -4.89 10.72
CA ILE A 192 4.90 -4.10 10.24
C ILE A 192 5.42 -4.68 8.93
N THR A 193 5.65 -5.99 8.87
CA THR A 193 6.21 -6.67 7.69
C THR A 193 5.28 -6.53 6.48
N LEU A 194 3.97 -6.71 6.67
CA LEU A 194 2.98 -6.48 5.63
C LEU A 194 2.95 -5.01 5.20
N GLY A 195 3.02 -4.06 6.15
CA GLY A 195 3.08 -2.64 5.86
C GLY A 195 4.29 -2.26 5.01
N VAL A 196 5.48 -2.76 5.35
CA VAL A 196 6.72 -2.55 4.57
C VAL A 196 6.61 -3.16 3.18
N THR A 197 6.07 -4.38 3.09
CA THR A 197 5.86 -5.06 1.80
C THR A 197 4.88 -4.29 0.90
N MET A 198 3.76 -3.82 1.47
CA MET A 198 2.80 -2.98 0.76
C MET A 198 3.42 -1.67 0.28
N LEU A 199 4.24 -1.04 1.13
CA LEU A 199 4.96 0.19 0.77
C LEU A 199 5.93 -0.05 -0.40
N TYR A 200 6.69 -1.14 -0.37
CA TYR A 200 7.58 -1.54 -1.46
C TYR A 200 6.82 -1.76 -2.78
N ILE A 201 5.72 -2.50 -2.75
CA ILE A 201 4.85 -2.74 -3.91
C ILE A 201 4.31 -1.41 -4.46
N SER A 202 3.92 -0.47 -3.60
CA SER A 202 3.40 0.83 -4.00
C SER A 202 4.43 1.69 -4.74
N TYR A 203 5.70 1.60 -4.36
CA TYR A 203 6.80 2.28 -5.08
C TYR A 203 7.09 1.63 -6.44
N GLY A 204 7.06 0.31 -6.53
CA GLY A 204 7.17 -0.40 -7.81
C GLY A 204 6.06 -0.06 -8.81
N SER A 205 4.90 0.35 -8.32
CA SER A 205 3.74 0.79 -9.12
C SER A 205 3.68 2.30 -9.35
N SER A 206 4.73 3.05 -9.04
CA SER A 206 4.76 4.53 -9.09
C SER A 206 4.54 5.13 -10.49
N ASN A 207 4.78 4.37 -11.56
CA ASN A 207 4.49 4.76 -12.94
C ASN A 207 2.97 4.91 -13.20
N LEU A 208 2.15 4.25 -12.38
CA LEU A 208 0.70 4.40 -12.38
C LEU A 208 0.34 5.58 -11.46
N LYS A 209 0.26 6.79 -12.01
CA LYS A 209 -0.17 8.00 -11.29
C LYS A 209 -1.68 7.94 -10.96
N THR A 210 -2.11 6.97 -10.18
CA THR A 210 -3.50 6.80 -9.78
C THR A 210 -3.70 7.14 -8.31
N PRO A 211 -4.85 7.71 -7.90
CA PRO A 211 -5.19 7.93 -6.50
C PRO A 211 -5.13 6.65 -5.66
N LEU A 212 -5.34 5.50 -6.30
CA LEU A 212 -5.25 4.18 -5.68
C LEU A 212 -3.85 3.88 -5.12
N VAL A 213 -2.79 4.18 -5.88
CA VAL A 213 -1.40 3.94 -5.46
C VAL A 213 -1.02 4.84 -4.28
N ASP A 214 -1.46 6.09 -4.31
CA ASP A 214 -1.19 7.04 -3.22
C ASP A 214 -1.92 6.62 -1.93
N SER A 215 -3.20 6.21 -2.05
CA SER A 215 -3.95 5.66 -0.92
C SER A 215 -3.27 4.42 -0.32
N PHE A 216 -2.84 3.50 -1.16
CA PHE A 216 -2.17 2.27 -0.72
C PHE A 216 -0.85 2.57 0.00
N ARG A 217 -0.11 3.58 -0.47
CA ARG A 217 1.11 4.08 0.18
C ARG A 217 0.82 4.67 1.56
N MET A 218 -0.20 5.52 1.67
CA MET A 218 -0.58 6.13 2.94
C MET A 218 -1.07 5.08 3.94
N PHE A 219 -1.83 4.09 3.49
CA PHE A 219 -2.26 2.98 4.33
C PHE A 219 -1.07 2.12 4.80
N SER A 220 -0.08 1.89 3.93
CA SER A 220 1.15 1.19 4.30
C SER A 220 1.91 1.91 5.42
N LEU A 221 2.00 3.24 5.34
CA LEU A 221 2.59 4.07 6.41
C LEU A 221 1.77 3.96 7.71
N THR A 222 0.44 4.00 7.62
CA THR A 222 -0.45 3.78 8.78
C THR A 222 -0.18 2.42 9.41
N ALA A 223 -0.01 1.37 8.60
CA ALA A 223 0.26 0.01 9.08
C ALA A 223 1.61 -0.09 9.80
N ILE A 224 2.66 0.52 9.28
CA ILE A 224 3.98 0.54 9.91
C ILE A 224 3.90 1.29 11.25
N LEU A 225 3.26 2.45 11.29
CA LEU A 225 3.12 3.25 12.52
C LEU A 225 2.28 2.53 13.57
N PHE A 226 1.11 2.01 13.18
CA PHE A 226 0.23 1.26 14.07
C PHE A 226 0.90 -0.03 14.56
N GLY A 227 1.55 -0.77 13.67
CA GLY A 227 2.27 -1.99 14.02
C GLY A 227 3.42 -1.71 14.99
N THR A 228 4.17 -0.61 14.80
CA THR A 228 5.24 -0.19 15.70
C THR A 228 4.69 0.21 17.07
N TRP A 229 3.61 0.98 17.12
CA TRP A 229 2.91 1.29 18.35
C TRP A 229 2.44 0.00 19.05
N SER A 230 1.78 -0.88 18.34
CA SER A 230 1.28 -2.17 18.83
C SER A 230 2.40 -3.09 19.33
N LEU A 231 3.58 -3.04 18.69
CA LEU A 231 4.78 -3.78 19.10
C LEU A 231 5.25 -3.30 20.47
N VAL A 232 5.28 -2.00 20.69
CA VAL A 232 5.68 -1.42 21.98
C VAL A 232 4.65 -1.75 23.05
N GLU A 233 3.36 -1.65 22.72
CA GLU A 233 2.25 -1.99 23.64
C GLU A 233 2.26 -3.48 24.02
N SER A 234 2.88 -4.35 23.22
CA SER A 234 3.09 -5.76 23.58
C SER A 234 4.05 -5.97 24.75
N ARG A 235 4.71 -4.93 25.25
CA ARG A 235 5.70 -4.93 26.35
C ARG A 235 6.96 -5.78 26.13
N VAL A 236 6.98 -6.66 25.12
CA VAL A 236 8.15 -7.51 24.82
C VAL A 236 9.42 -6.70 24.56
N PRO A 237 9.40 -5.57 23.83
CA PRO A 237 10.59 -4.73 23.65
C PRO A 237 11.14 -4.19 24.98
N THR A 238 10.26 -3.85 25.94
CA THR A 238 10.66 -3.35 27.28
C THR A 238 11.33 -4.45 28.10
N VAL A 239 10.86 -5.70 27.96
CA VAL A 239 11.48 -6.88 28.62
C VAL A 239 12.85 -7.20 28.02
N LEU A 240 12.98 -7.10 26.68
CA LEU A 240 14.21 -7.45 25.96
C LEU A 240 15.30 -6.37 26.05
N THR A 241 14.91 -5.13 26.33
CA THR A 241 15.81 -3.98 26.36
C THR A 241 15.74 -3.25 27.71
N SER A 242 16.83 -2.68 28.17
CA SER A 242 16.84 -1.90 29.41
C SER A 242 16.50 -0.42 29.20
N CYS A 243 15.69 -0.10 28.17
CA CYS A 243 15.36 1.27 27.77
C CYS A 243 13.84 1.52 27.70
N PRO A 244 13.08 1.39 28.80
CA PRO A 244 11.62 1.55 28.79
C PRO A 244 11.17 2.97 28.38
N ASP A 245 11.91 4.00 28.74
CA ASP A 245 11.64 5.39 28.37
C ASP A 245 11.71 5.65 26.85
N LEU A 246 12.64 5.00 26.15
CA LEU A 246 12.73 5.07 24.69
C LEU A 246 11.44 4.53 24.05
N TRP A 247 10.98 3.37 24.49
CA TRP A 247 9.77 2.75 23.95
C TRP A 247 8.53 3.59 24.24
N ARG A 248 8.48 4.20 25.41
CA ARG A 248 7.41 5.14 25.77
C ARG A 248 7.37 6.36 24.83
N CYS A 249 8.52 6.95 24.51
CA CYS A 249 8.60 8.04 23.53
C CYS A 249 8.09 7.58 22.16
N PHE A 250 8.44 6.38 21.74
CA PHE A 250 7.94 5.81 20.48
C PHE A 250 6.41 5.67 20.49
N THR A 251 5.81 5.15 21.58
CA THR A 251 4.35 5.01 21.69
C THR A 251 3.64 6.32 21.37
N PHE A 252 3.97 7.39 22.09
CA PHE A 252 3.29 8.68 21.91
C PHE A 252 3.58 9.32 20.54
N THR A 253 4.83 9.20 20.06
CA THR A 253 5.21 9.72 18.74
C THR A 253 4.43 9.05 17.60
N MET A 254 4.28 7.71 17.64
CA MET A 254 3.48 6.99 16.66
C MET A 254 2.02 7.42 16.69
N LEU A 255 1.42 7.52 17.88
CA LEU A 255 0.03 7.97 18.06
C LEU A 255 -0.22 9.40 17.57
N MET A 256 0.77 10.31 17.69
CA MET A 256 0.65 11.67 17.14
C MET A 256 0.61 11.68 15.59
N ILE A 257 1.34 10.79 14.93
CA ILE A 257 1.53 10.82 13.47
C ILE A 257 0.44 10.04 12.72
N VAL A 258 -0.06 8.93 13.30
CA VAL A 258 -1.04 8.01 12.68
C VAL A 258 -2.29 8.70 12.10
N PRO A 259 -2.89 9.75 12.71
CA PRO A 259 -4.12 10.36 12.19
C PRO A 259 -4.04 10.82 10.74
N TYR A 260 -2.92 11.41 10.34
CA TYR A 260 -2.79 11.96 8.97
C TYR A 260 -2.76 10.88 7.87
N PRO A 261 -1.83 9.92 7.87
CA PRO A 261 -1.79 8.91 6.81
C PRO A 261 -3.04 8.02 6.81
N ALA A 262 -3.66 7.74 7.98
CA ALA A 262 -4.88 6.95 8.06
C ALA A 262 -6.06 7.66 7.37
N VAL A 263 -6.32 8.91 7.72
CA VAL A 263 -7.42 9.69 7.12
C VAL A 263 -7.17 9.95 5.64
N ARG A 264 -5.95 10.27 5.25
CA ARG A 264 -5.60 10.48 3.84
C ARG A 264 -5.77 9.21 3.02
N ALA A 265 -5.39 8.05 3.55
CA ALA A 265 -5.64 6.77 2.91
C ALA A 265 -7.12 6.54 2.67
N ALA A 266 -7.98 6.75 3.68
CA ALA A 266 -9.42 6.62 3.56
C ALA A 266 -10.01 7.64 2.57
N ASN A 267 -9.60 8.92 2.64
CA ASN A 267 -10.09 9.98 1.77
C ASN A 267 -9.84 9.69 0.29
N ALA A 268 -8.67 9.14 -0.06
CA ALA A 268 -8.33 8.79 -1.43
C ALA A 268 -9.20 7.65 -2.03
N TRP A 269 -9.88 6.86 -1.19
CA TRP A 269 -10.84 5.83 -1.62
C TRP A 269 -12.26 6.36 -1.80
N MET A 270 -12.53 7.60 -1.41
CA MET A 270 -13.86 8.20 -1.58
C MET A 270 -14.22 8.37 -3.05
N ILE A 271 -15.52 8.36 -3.37
CA ILE A 271 -16.06 8.68 -4.71
C ILE A 271 -15.63 10.08 -5.12
N LYS A 272 -15.64 11.01 -4.16
CA LYS A 272 -15.19 12.40 -4.32
C LYS A 272 -14.21 12.76 -3.20
N PRO A 273 -12.89 12.52 -3.37
CA PRO A 273 -11.88 12.90 -2.38
C PRO A 273 -11.92 14.40 -2.10
N ASN A 274 -11.78 14.77 -0.82
CA ASN A 274 -11.76 16.17 -0.41
C ASN A 274 -10.38 16.54 0.16
N PRO A 275 -9.53 17.27 -0.58
CA PRO A 275 -8.18 17.60 -0.14
C PRO A 275 -8.14 18.50 1.12
N LYS A 276 -9.23 19.20 1.45
CA LYS A 276 -9.30 20.01 2.68
C LYS A 276 -9.23 19.13 3.94
N ILE A 277 -9.75 17.90 3.88
CA ILE A 277 -9.67 16.94 4.99
C ILE A 277 -8.21 16.53 5.21
N ASP A 278 -7.45 16.26 4.16
CA ASP A 278 -6.03 15.90 4.24
C ASP A 278 -5.20 17.04 4.85
N HIS A 279 -5.40 18.28 4.38
CA HIS A 279 -4.70 19.44 4.93
C HIS A 279 -5.07 19.71 6.39
N PHE A 280 -6.34 19.51 6.75
CA PHE A 280 -6.79 19.65 8.14
C PHE A 280 -6.07 18.66 9.06
N PHE A 281 -6.02 17.38 8.71
CA PHE A 281 -5.35 16.38 9.54
C PHE A 281 -3.83 16.53 9.54
N LEU A 282 -3.22 17.01 8.46
CA LEU A 282 -1.82 17.39 8.46
C LEU A 282 -1.56 18.53 9.46
N ALA A 283 -2.43 19.54 9.48
CA ALA A 283 -2.35 20.65 10.44
C ALA A 283 -2.55 20.17 11.89
N VAL A 284 -3.48 19.23 12.14
CA VAL A 284 -3.68 18.61 13.46
C VAL A 284 -2.43 17.89 13.94
N VAL A 285 -1.78 17.12 13.09
CA VAL A 285 -0.51 16.41 13.43
C VAL A 285 0.59 17.42 13.73
N ILE A 286 0.80 18.42 12.87
CA ILE A 286 1.81 19.47 13.08
C ILE A 286 1.53 20.21 14.39
N PHE A 287 0.28 20.59 14.65
CA PHE A 287 -0.13 21.25 15.89
C PHE A 287 0.20 20.41 17.12
N ASN A 288 -0.15 19.10 17.11
CA ASN A 288 0.18 18.19 18.21
C ASN A 288 1.69 18.12 18.47
N VAL A 289 2.49 17.94 17.41
CA VAL A 289 3.95 17.87 17.52
C VAL A 289 4.53 19.19 18.09
N VAL A 290 4.09 20.33 17.55
CA VAL A 290 4.58 21.65 17.98
C VAL A 290 4.19 21.94 19.42
N VAL A 291 2.92 21.67 19.80
CA VAL A 291 2.43 21.92 21.17
C VAL A 291 3.12 21.00 22.18
N CYS A 292 3.22 19.69 21.90
CA CYS A 292 3.87 18.75 22.81
C CYS A 292 5.35 19.04 22.96
N THR A 293 6.05 19.37 21.86
CA THR A 293 7.47 19.75 21.90
C THR A 293 7.66 21.09 22.63
N GLY A 294 6.80 22.08 22.35
CA GLY A 294 6.81 23.37 23.05
C GLY A 294 6.52 23.22 24.55
N ALA A 295 5.54 22.40 24.92
CA ALA A 295 5.23 22.09 26.32
C ALA A 295 6.41 21.44 27.05
N TYR A 296 7.14 20.55 26.37
CA TYR A 296 8.35 19.96 26.92
C TYR A 296 9.47 20.99 27.13
N ILE A 297 9.75 21.83 26.13
CA ILE A 297 10.84 22.82 26.19
C ILE A 297 10.54 23.94 27.20
N LEU A 298 9.31 24.49 27.19
CA LEU A 298 8.97 25.68 27.95
C LEU A 298 8.52 25.36 29.40
N PHE A 299 7.83 24.25 29.58
CA PHE A 299 7.17 23.90 30.86
C PHE A 299 7.66 22.58 31.44
N HIS A 300 8.60 21.88 30.79
CA HIS A 300 9.08 20.55 31.18
C HIS A 300 7.95 19.52 31.35
N LEU A 301 6.86 19.71 30.55
CA LEU A 301 5.77 18.75 30.47
C LEU A 301 6.15 17.64 29.50
N ASP A 302 6.05 16.41 29.95
CA ASP A 302 6.37 15.25 29.10
C ASP A 302 5.18 14.78 28.24
N LEU A 303 5.42 13.83 27.33
CA LEU A 303 4.41 13.32 26.41
C LEU A 303 3.24 12.64 27.13
N TRP A 304 3.48 12.03 28.31
CA TRP A 304 2.42 11.43 29.11
C TRP A 304 1.45 12.48 29.67
N GLN A 305 1.95 13.65 30.06
CA GLN A 305 1.12 14.76 30.50
C GLN A 305 0.31 15.37 29.35
N CYS A 306 0.83 15.32 28.11
CA CYS A 306 0.15 15.74 26.89
C CYS A 306 -0.81 14.69 26.32
N ARG A 307 -0.94 13.50 26.94
CA ARG A 307 -1.71 12.36 26.39
C ARG A 307 -3.14 12.69 25.98
N LEU A 308 -3.83 13.58 26.72
CA LEU A 308 -5.21 13.96 26.39
C LEU A 308 -5.31 14.63 25.02
N LEU A 309 -4.34 15.49 24.67
CA LEU A 309 -4.29 16.15 23.37
C LEU A 309 -4.03 15.13 22.24
N ILE A 310 -3.12 14.20 22.47
CA ILE A 310 -2.77 13.14 21.52
C ILE A 310 -3.97 12.22 21.28
N HIS A 311 -4.64 11.77 22.34
CA HIS A 311 -5.83 10.91 22.20
C HIS A 311 -7.02 11.65 21.58
N ALA A 312 -7.18 12.96 21.85
CA ALA A 312 -8.22 13.77 21.21
C ALA A 312 -8.08 13.79 19.68
N ALA A 313 -6.85 13.91 19.16
CA ALA A 313 -6.60 13.86 17.71
C ALA A 313 -6.90 12.47 17.10
N LEU A 314 -6.59 11.39 17.84
CA LEU A 314 -6.94 10.03 17.44
C LEU A 314 -8.44 9.82 17.40
N ILE A 315 -9.16 10.20 18.45
CA ILE A 315 -10.64 10.09 18.54
C ILE A 315 -11.28 10.88 17.40
N LEU A 316 -10.80 12.10 17.13
CA LEU A 316 -11.26 12.91 16.01
C LEU A 316 -11.03 12.22 14.67
N SER A 317 -9.87 11.61 14.45
CA SER A 317 -9.57 10.90 13.20
C SER A 317 -10.48 9.68 13.02
N ILE A 318 -10.72 8.90 14.06
CA ILE A 318 -11.63 7.76 14.07
C ILE A 318 -13.06 8.22 13.74
N ALA A 319 -13.55 9.28 14.41
CA ALA A 319 -14.89 9.82 14.18
C ALA A 319 -15.09 10.26 12.72
N VAL A 320 -14.11 10.99 12.16
CA VAL A 320 -14.16 11.44 10.76
C VAL A 320 -14.14 10.24 9.80
N MET A 321 -13.29 9.24 10.03
CA MET A 321 -13.24 8.04 9.20
C MET A 321 -14.53 7.21 9.30
N CYS A 322 -15.19 7.15 10.46
CA CYS A 322 -16.51 6.53 10.60
C CYS A 322 -17.57 7.27 9.76
N ILE A 323 -17.60 8.61 9.86
CA ILE A 323 -18.52 9.45 9.06
C ILE A 323 -18.28 9.23 7.57
N MET A 324 -17.02 9.25 7.13
CA MET A 324 -16.63 8.99 5.74
C MET A 324 -17.08 7.59 5.28
N SER A 325 -16.91 6.57 6.10
CA SER A 325 -17.30 5.19 5.79
C SER A 325 -18.81 5.05 5.61
N VAL A 326 -19.59 5.62 6.53
CA VAL A 326 -21.06 5.63 6.44
C VAL A 326 -21.53 6.41 5.23
N ASP A 327 -20.99 7.62 4.98
CA ASP A 327 -21.34 8.43 3.82
C ASP A 327 -21.07 7.69 2.51
N GLN A 328 -19.92 7.00 2.40
CA GLN A 328 -19.60 6.21 1.21
C GLN A 328 -20.58 5.05 0.99
N ILE A 329 -20.92 4.30 2.03
CA ILE A 329 -21.90 3.21 1.94
C ILE A 329 -23.26 3.73 1.46
N VAL A 330 -23.70 4.89 1.98
CA VAL A 330 -24.94 5.53 1.57
C VAL A 330 -24.87 6.01 0.12
N GLN A 331 -23.75 6.64 -0.29
CA GLN A 331 -23.56 7.12 -1.66
C GLN A 331 -23.51 5.98 -2.68
N TYR A 332 -22.87 4.84 -2.38
CA TYR A 332 -22.91 3.64 -3.23
C TYR A 332 -24.33 3.17 -3.47
N LYS A 333 -25.13 3.08 -2.40
CA LYS A 333 -26.55 2.68 -2.49
C LYS A 333 -27.39 3.69 -3.28
N ARG A 334 -27.24 4.99 -2.98
CA ARG A 334 -28.03 6.06 -3.61
C ARG A 334 -27.75 6.22 -5.10
N ASN A 335 -26.50 6.10 -5.50
CA ASN A 335 -26.08 6.31 -6.89
C ASN A 335 -26.11 5.00 -7.71
N HIS A 336 -26.64 3.90 -7.16
CA HIS A 336 -26.66 2.57 -7.79
C HIS A 336 -25.28 2.11 -8.31
N ILE A 337 -24.21 2.57 -7.68
CA ILE A 337 -22.84 2.17 -8.03
C ILE A 337 -22.58 0.82 -7.42
N HIS A 338 -22.61 -0.24 -8.26
CA HIS A 338 -22.33 -1.59 -7.80
C HIS A 338 -20.82 -1.86 -7.83
N ASN A 339 -20.16 -1.59 -6.70
CA ASN A 339 -18.77 -2.00 -6.48
C ASN A 339 -18.65 -2.75 -5.14
N PRO A 340 -19.02 -4.06 -5.12
CA PRO A 340 -19.09 -4.83 -3.88
C PRO A 340 -17.75 -4.89 -3.14
N ARG A 341 -16.62 -4.78 -3.84
CA ARG A 341 -15.30 -4.80 -3.22
C ARG A 341 -15.03 -3.57 -2.36
N ARG A 342 -15.40 -2.38 -2.87
CA ARG A 342 -15.26 -1.12 -2.12
C ARG A 342 -16.27 -1.04 -0.99
N GLU A 343 -17.48 -1.53 -1.18
CA GLU A 343 -18.49 -1.60 -0.12
C GLU A 343 -18.00 -2.46 1.05
N ILE A 344 -17.41 -3.64 0.76
CA ILE A 344 -16.80 -4.52 1.76
C ILE A 344 -15.69 -3.81 2.53
N LEU A 345 -14.81 -3.08 1.84
CA LEU A 345 -13.73 -2.35 2.48
C LEU A 345 -14.25 -1.36 3.54
N TRP A 346 -15.28 -0.57 3.20
CA TRP A 346 -15.87 0.39 4.13
C TRP A 346 -16.54 -0.28 5.34
N VAL A 347 -17.18 -1.43 5.12
CA VAL A 347 -17.77 -2.23 6.22
C VAL A 347 -16.67 -2.76 7.16
N ILE A 348 -15.55 -3.24 6.63
CA ILE A 348 -14.45 -3.77 7.44
C ILE A 348 -13.73 -2.66 8.20
N ILE A 349 -13.59 -1.46 7.62
CA ILE A 349 -13.10 -0.29 8.35
C ILE A 349 -14.00 0.02 9.56
N LEU A 350 -15.33 -0.02 9.41
CA LEU A 350 -16.25 0.18 10.53
C LEU A 350 -16.13 -0.92 11.60
N LEU A 351 -15.89 -2.18 11.20
CA LEU A 351 -15.65 -3.28 12.14
C LEU A 351 -14.33 -3.12 12.91
N ASP A 352 -13.27 -2.64 12.23
CA ASP A 352 -12.00 -2.34 12.88
C ASP A 352 -12.16 -1.23 13.94
N PHE A 353 -12.93 -0.18 13.65
CA PHE A 353 -13.28 0.84 14.64
C PHE A 353 -14.10 0.28 15.80
N ALA A 354 -14.99 -0.66 15.57
CA ALA A 354 -15.71 -1.33 16.64
C ALA A 354 -14.74 -2.09 17.58
N CYS A 355 -13.73 -2.75 17.03
CA CYS A 355 -12.66 -3.38 17.80
C CYS A 355 -11.89 -2.35 18.64
N MET A 356 -11.55 -1.18 18.08
CA MET A 356 -10.88 -0.09 18.81
C MET A 356 -11.75 0.46 19.95
N ILE A 357 -13.06 0.60 19.73
CA ILE A 357 -14.00 1.05 20.76
C ILE A 357 -14.09 0.03 21.91
N VAL A 358 -14.10 -1.26 21.60
CA VAL A 358 -14.09 -2.33 22.61
C VAL A 358 -12.82 -2.27 23.46
N ASP A 359 -11.65 -2.11 22.83
CA ASP A 359 -10.38 -1.99 23.56
C ASP A 359 -10.37 -0.73 24.44
N LEU A 360 -10.87 0.41 23.94
CA LEU A 360 -10.98 1.65 24.70
C LEU A 360 -11.94 1.52 25.90
N ALA A 361 -13.08 0.84 25.72
CA ALA A 361 -14.04 0.59 26.80
C ALA A 361 -13.45 -0.32 27.87
N ARG A 362 -12.68 -1.33 27.50
CA ARG A 362 -11.94 -2.19 28.43
C ARG A 362 -10.91 -1.39 29.21
N TYR A 363 -10.14 -0.53 28.54
CA TYR A 363 -9.18 0.35 29.19
C TYR A 363 -9.84 1.29 30.20
N ALA A 364 -11.01 1.86 29.86
CA ALA A 364 -11.73 2.77 30.76
C ALA A 364 -12.42 2.07 31.94
N GLY A 365 -12.89 0.82 31.76
CA GLY A 365 -13.68 0.10 32.73
C GLY A 365 -12.87 -0.73 33.75
N TYR A 366 -11.74 -1.29 33.32
CA TYR A 366 -10.93 -2.23 34.13
C TYR A 366 -9.53 -1.69 34.51
N GLY A 367 -9.27 -0.40 34.26
CA GLY A 367 -7.92 0.14 34.35
C GLY A 367 -7.06 -0.24 33.14
N ALA A 368 -5.74 -0.23 33.27
CA ALA A 368 -4.85 -0.63 32.18
C ALA A 368 -4.87 -2.16 32.02
N PRO A 369 -5.67 -2.73 31.09
CA PRO A 369 -5.70 -4.17 30.88
C PRO A 369 -4.33 -4.64 30.39
N GLU A 370 -4.04 -5.91 30.62
CA GLU A 370 -2.77 -6.55 30.25
C GLU A 370 -2.41 -6.37 28.77
N ASP A 371 -3.40 -6.30 27.90
CA ASP A 371 -3.27 -6.01 26.47
C ASP A 371 -4.38 -5.04 26.03
N ALA A 372 -4.06 -3.75 26.05
CA ALA A 372 -4.98 -2.67 25.72
C ALA A 372 -5.36 -2.63 24.21
N ALA A 373 -4.59 -3.28 23.34
CA ALA A 373 -4.77 -3.24 21.89
C ALA A 373 -5.16 -4.60 21.28
N ARG A 374 -5.72 -5.51 22.07
CA ARG A 374 -5.94 -6.91 21.68
C ARG A 374 -6.85 -7.05 20.47
N TYR A 375 -8.02 -6.44 20.51
CA TYR A 375 -9.01 -6.53 19.43
C TYR A 375 -8.65 -5.65 18.24
N SER A 376 -8.16 -4.45 18.51
CA SER A 376 -7.69 -3.51 17.47
C SER A 376 -6.58 -4.10 16.63
N ARG A 377 -5.65 -4.83 17.24
CA ARG A 377 -4.53 -5.50 16.55
C ARG A 377 -5.01 -6.55 15.57
N ILE A 378 -5.97 -7.38 15.98
CA ILE A 378 -6.56 -8.43 15.14
C ILE A 378 -7.41 -7.80 14.03
N GLY A 379 -8.26 -6.82 14.38
CA GLY A 379 -9.09 -6.08 13.42
C GLY A 379 -8.25 -5.44 12.33
N PHE A 380 -7.18 -4.74 12.73
CA PHE A 380 -6.29 -4.07 11.79
C PHE A 380 -5.54 -5.05 10.86
N LEU A 381 -5.08 -6.20 11.37
CA LEU A 381 -4.47 -7.24 10.53
C LEU A 381 -5.45 -7.75 9.47
N LEU A 382 -6.70 -7.99 9.85
CA LEU A 382 -7.73 -8.43 8.92
C LEU A 382 -8.07 -7.34 7.89
N LEU A 383 -8.16 -6.09 8.32
CA LEU A 383 -8.32 -4.93 7.42
C LEU A 383 -7.19 -4.89 6.38
N MET A 384 -5.94 -5.10 6.80
CA MET A 384 -4.79 -5.17 5.89
C MET A 384 -4.93 -6.26 4.84
N LEU A 385 -5.31 -7.48 5.23
CA LEU A 385 -5.47 -8.60 4.31
C LEU A 385 -6.54 -8.30 3.26
N VAL A 386 -7.68 -7.75 3.68
CA VAL A 386 -8.75 -7.37 2.76
C VAL A 386 -8.31 -6.24 1.83
N LEU A 387 -7.61 -5.24 2.35
CA LEU A 387 -7.11 -4.12 1.54
C LEU A 387 -6.12 -4.59 0.47
N ILE A 388 -5.24 -5.55 0.79
CA ILE A 388 -4.33 -6.17 -0.18
C ILE A 388 -5.13 -6.88 -1.27
N MET A 389 -6.19 -7.63 -0.93
CA MET A 389 -7.05 -8.30 -1.91
C MET A 389 -7.77 -7.31 -2.82
N VAL A 390 -8.31 -6.23 -2.25
CA VAL A 390 -9.00 -5.17 -3.01
C VAL A 390 -8.01 -4.46 -3.93
N TYR A 391 -6.84 -4.09 -3.43
CA TYR A 391 -5.78 -3.45 -4.23
C TYR A 391 -5.35 -4.32 -5.41
N LYS A 392 -5.01 -5.60 -5.15
CA LYS A 392 -4.66 -6.56 -6.21
C LYS A 392 -5.73 -6.62 -7.30
N SER A 393 -6.98 -6.67 -6.90
CA SER A 393 -8.11 -6.80 -7.84
C SER A 393 -8.34 -5.52 -8.66
N GLU A 394 -8.18 -4.34 -8.08
CA GLU A 394 -8.25 -3.06 -8.79
C GLU A 394 -7.06 -2.90 -9.76
N MET A 395 -5.85 -3.30 -9.35
CA MET A 395 -4.67 -3.30 -10.22
C MET A 395 -4.85 -4.19 -11.46
N ILE A 396 -5.39 -5.39 -11.29
CA ILE A 396 -5.68 -6.29 -12.43
C ILE A 396 -6.69 -5.64 -13.39
N ILE A 397 -7.71 -4.97 -12.87
CA ILE A 397 -8.70 -4.26 -13.71
C ILE A 397 -8.03 -3.11 -14.48
N HIS A 398 -7.18 -2.32 -13.82
CA HIS A 398 -6.46 -1.23 -14.46
C HIS A 398 -5.51 -1.73 -15.56
N MET A 399 -4.73 -2.78 -15.27
CA MET A 399 -3.83 -3.39 -16.26
C MET A 399 -4.62 -3.93 -17.47
N LYS A 400 -5.76 -4.58 -17.23
CA LYS A 400 -6.60 -5.10 -18.31
C LYS A 400 -7.17 -3.97 -19.18
N LYS A 401 -7.63 -2.87 -18.57
CA LYS A 401 -8.12 -1.70 -19.33
C LYS A 401 -7.02 -1.03 -20.14
N SER A 402 -5.81 -0.92 -19.58
CA SER A 402 -4.66 -0.39 -20.32
C SER A 402 -4.32 -1.25 -21.53
N LEU A 403 -4.24 -2.57 -21.33
CA LEU A 403 -3.98 -3.50 -22.42
C LEU A 403 -5.08 -3.48 -23.50
N GLU A 404 -6.35 -3.41 -23.10
CA GLU A 404 -7.47 -3.26 -24.03
C GLU A 404 -7.35 -1.96 -24.83
N ALA A 405 -6.97 -0.84 -24.17
CA ALA A 405 -6.75 0.44 -24.85
C ALA A 405 -5.61 0.37 -25.87
N ASP A 406 -4.49 -0.27 -25.52
CA ASP A 406 -3.34 -0.48 -26.41
C ASP A 406 -3.73 -1.35 -27.62
N VAL A 407 -4.51 -2.41 -27.41
CA VAL A 407 -5.02 -3.27 -28.49
C VAL A 407 -6.00 -2.49 -29.37
N TYR A 408 -6.92 -1.70 -28.80
CA TYR A 408 -7.83 -0.86 -29.59
C TYR A 408 -7.06 0.20 -30.39
N HIS A 409 -6.03 0.80 -29.81
CA HIS A 409 -5.16 1.74 -30.51
C HIS A 409 -4.43 1.04 -31.67
N MET A 410 -3.85 -0.13 -31.44
CA MET A 410 -3.21 -0.91 -32.51
C MET A 410 -4.21 -1.25 -33.62
N MET A 411 -5.41 -1.74 -33.30
CA MET A 411 -6.45 -2.05 -34.29
C MET A 411 -6.96 -0.82 -35.05
N ALA A 412 -6.96 0.35 -34.40
CA ALA A 412 -7.40 1.60 -35.02
C ALA A 412 -6.37 2.17 -36.04
N TYR A 413 -5.07 1.92 -35.80
CA TYR A 413 -3.98 2.57 -36.55
C TYR A 413 -3.03 1.63 -37.28
N LYS A 414 -3.15 0.30 -37.08
CA LYS A 414 -2.31 -0.69 -37.76
C LYS A 414 -3.12 -1.58 -38.71
N ASP A 415 -2.54 -1.94 -39.83
CA ASP A 415 -3.04 -3.00 -40.73
C ASP A 415 -2.65 -4.37 -40.13
N VAL A 416 -3.62 -5.22 -39.92
CA VAL A 416 -3.44 -6.51 -39.22
C VAL A 416 -2.60 -7.49 -40.04
N MET A 417 -2.64 -7.40 -41.38
CA MET A 417 -1.94 -8.31 -42.29
C MET A 417 -0.46 -7.97 -42.39
N THR A 418 -0.13 -6.69 -42.56
CA THR A 418 1.25 -6.25 -42.87
C THR A 418 1.97 -5.69 -41.64
N GLY A 419 1.24 -5.30 -40.57
CA GLY A 419 1.78 -4.60 -39.43
C GLY A 419 2.10 -3.12 -39.69
N PHE A 420 1.92 -2.61 -40.90
CA PHE A 420 2.09 -1.21 -41.25
C PHE A 420 1.00 -0.34 -40.63
N TYR A 421 1.18 0.96 -40.64
CA TYR A 421 0.11 1.87 -40.33
C TYR A 421 -1.00 1.79 -41.38
N ASN A 422 -2.25 1.95 -40.94
CA ASN A 422 -3.39 1.96 -41.87
C ASN A 422 -3.73 3.39 -42.34
N ARG A 423 -4.76 3.52 -43.17
CA ARG A 423 -5.22 4.80 -43.71
C ARG A 423 -5.63 5.80 -42.62
N SER A 424 -6.21 5.35 -41.51
CA SER A 424 -6.58 6.24 -40.38
C SER A 424 -5.35 6.86 -39.73
N ALA A 425 -4.28 6.10 -39.58
CA ALA A 425 -3.01 6.61 -39.08
C ALA A 425 -2.37 7.64 -40.03
N LEU A 426 -2.51 7.42 -41.35
CA LEU A 426 -2.01 8.39 -42.34
C LEU A 426 -2.72 9.73 -42.22
N LEU A 427 -4.06 9.74 -42.09
CA LEU A 427 -4.82 10.98 -41.93
C LEU A 427 -4.38 11.80 -40.68
N GLU A 428 -4.08 11.13 -39.57
CA GLU A 428 -3.55 11.80 -38.37
C GLU A 428 -2.14 12.38 -38.62
N VAL A 429 -1.30 11.65 -39.34
CA VAL A 429 0.04 12.12 -39.71
C VAL A 429 -0.05 13.32 -40.64
N GLN A 430 -0.94 13.30 -41.64
CA GLN A 430 -1.19 14.42 -42.56
C GLN A 430 -1.61 15.67 -41.80
N GLU A 431 -2.60 15.56 -40.91
CA GLU A 431 -3.09 16.69 -40.12
C GLU A 431 -1.98 17.30 -39.23
N ASN A 432 -1.11 16.46 -38.65
CA ASN A 432 0.00 16.92 -37.82
C ASN A 432 1.09 17.59 -38.65
N LEU A 433 1.48 17.03 -39.80
CA LEU A 433 2.47 17.62 -40.72
C LEU A 433 1.97 18.95 -41.29
N ASP A 434 0.71 19.05 -41.70
CA ASP A 434 0.12 20.27 -42.19
C ASP A 434 0.07 21.38 -41.12
N LYS A 435 -0.23 21.01 -39.84
CA LYS A 435 -0.15 21.95 -38.70
C LYS A 435 1.29 22.41 -38.44
N GLU A 436 2.26 21.51 -38.50
CA GLU A 436 3.69 21.86 -38.36
C GLU A 436 4.14 22.83 -39.45
N MET A 437 3.76 22.57 -40.69
CA MET A 437 4.04 23.46 -41.82
C MET A 437 3.41 24.83 -41.66
N ALA A 438 2.13 24.89 -41.25
CA ALA A 438 1.41 26.14 -40.96
C ALA A 438 2.04 26.94 -39.81
N SER A 439 2.67 26.28 -38.84
CA SER A 439 3.38 26.90 -37.71
C SER A 439 4.80 27.34 -38.03
N GLY A 440 5.28 27.14 -39.26
CA GLY A 440 6.63 27.51 -39.69
C GLY A 440 7.73 26.49 -39.34
N LYS A 441 7.35 25.33 -38.76
CA LYS A 441 8.27 24.20 -38.53
C LYS A 441 8.37 23.34 -39.80
N VAL A 442 9.00 23.90 -40.84
CA VAL A 442 9.10 23.24 -42.13
C VAL A 442 10.38 22.40 -42.18
N ARG A 443 10.25 21.16 -42.61
CA ARG A 443 11.34 20.22 -42.89
C ARG A 443 11.20 19.67 -44.32
N ASP A 444 12.27 19.13 -44.83
CA ASP A 444 12.20 18.35 -46.08
C ASP A 444 11.41 17.07 -45.82
N LEU A 445 10.57 16.71 -46.76
CA LEU A 445 9.67 15.56 -46.68
C LEU A 445 9.61 14.86 -48.05
N ILE A 446 9.71 13.55 -48.05
CA ILE A 446 9.45 12.73 -49.25
C ILE A 446 8.35 11.73 -48.92
N ILE A 447 7.38 11.62 -49.82
CA ILE A 447 6.44 10.52 -49.78
C ILE A 447 6.66 9.61 -50.99
N VAL A 448 6.54 8.32 -50.76
CA VAL A 448 6.60 7.30 -51.79
C VAL A 448 5.23 6.60 -51.82
N TYR A 449 4.53 6.69 -52.93
CA TYR A 449 3.29 5.95 -53.15
C TYR A 449 3.60 4.72 -53.99
N ALA A 450 3.11 3.55 -53.58
CA ALA A 450 3.42 2.29 -54.23
C ALA A 450 2.16 1.42 -54.39
N ASP A 451 2.05 0.74 -55.51
CA ASP A 451 0.93 -0.14 -55.85
C ASP A 451 1.46 -1.53 -56.28
N LEU A 452 0.94 -2.57 -55.66
CA LEU A 452 1.31 -3.96 -55.91
C LEU A 452 0.61 -4.46 -57.17
N ASN A 453 1.40 -4.69 -58.21
CA ASN A 453 0.88 -5.11 -59.53
C ASN A 453 0.37 -6.56 -59.52
N PHE A 454 -0.64 -6.84 -60.31
CA PHE A 454 -1.15 -8.18 -60.63
C PHE A 454 -1.76 -8.94 -59.44
N LEU A 455 -2.06 -8.33 -58.31
CA LEU A 455 -2.64 -8.98 -57.13
C LEU A 455 -3.92 -9.77 -57.49
N LYS A 456 -4.80 -9.22 -58.33
CA LYS A 456 -5.99 -9.91 -58.81
C LYS A 456 -5.66 -11.20 -59.58
N ARG A 457 -4.66 -11.17 -60.46
CA ARG A 457 -4.22 -12.37 -61.18
C ARG A 457 -3.62 -13.44 -60.27
N VAL A 458 -2.89 -13.01 -59.25
CA VAL A 458 -2.36 -13.93 -58.23
C VAL A 458 -3.50 -14.59 -57.45
N ASN A 459 -4.49 -13.81 -57.03
CA ASN A 459 -5.68 -14.34 -56.36
C ASN A 459 -6.45 -15.33 -57.24
N ASP A 460 -6.68 -14.97 -58.51
CA ASP A 460 -7.48 -15.77 -59.43
C ASP A 460 -6.77 -17.08 -59.81
N HIS A 461 -5.43 -17.10 -59.87
CA HIS A 461 -4.65 -18.25 -60.34
C HIS A 461 -4.11 -19.14 -59.22
N TYR A 462 -3.68 -18.54 -58.09
CA TYR A 462 -3.03 -19.23 -56.94
C TYR A 462 -3.90 -19.23 -55.67
N GLY A 463 -5.07 -18.57 -55.71
CA GLY A 463 -5.97 -18.45 -54.58
C GLY A 463 -5.66 -17.28 -53.65
N HIS A 464 -6.64 -16.91 -52.79
CA HIS A 464 -6.55 -15.76 -51.91
C HIS A 464 -5.41 -15.84 -50.89
N GLN A 465 -5.06 -17.05 -50.42
CA GLN A 465 -3.92 -17.22 -49.51
C GLN A 465 -2.60 -16.80 -50.17
N ALA A 466 -2.39 -17.14 -51.45
CA ALA A 466 -1.21 -16.71 -52.22
C ALA A 466 -1.21 -15.18 -52.44
N GLY A 467 -2.39 -14.57 -52.59
CA GLY A 467 -2.50 -13.12 -52.66
C GLY A 467 -2.17 -12.44 -51.33
N ASP A 468 -2.58 -13.00 -50.22
CA ASP A 468 -2.20 -12.52 -48.90
C ASP A 468 -0.68 -12.62 -48.68
N ASP A 469 -0.08 -13.76 -49.00
CA ASP A 469 1.38 -13.95 -48.96
C ASP A 469 2.12 -12.97 -49.87
N TYR A 470 1.55 -12.66 -51.04
CA TYR A 470 2.08 -11.70 -52.00
C TYR A 470 2.10 -10.27 -51.46
N ILE A 471 1.03 -9.86 -50.74
CA ILE A 471 0.95 -8.58 -50.05
C ILE A 471 1.97 -8.53 -48.92
N ILE A 472 2.09 -9.59 -48.11
CA ILE A 472 3.04 -9.67 -47.01
C ILE A 472 4.49 -9.60 -47.49
N CYS A 473 4.80 -10.30 -48.62
CA CYS A 473 6.12 -10.25 -49.25
C CYS A 473 6.47 -8.83 -49.72
N CYS A 474 5.53 -8.13 -50.36
CA CYS A 474 5.68 -6.73 -50.75
C CYS A 474 5.93 -5.83 -49.52
N ALA A 475 5.16 -6.02 -48.45
CA ALA A 475 5.34 -5.25 -47.22
C ALA A 475 6.73 -5.48 -46.60
N HIS A 476 7.25 -6.70 -46.60
CA HIS A 476 8.62 -6.96 -46.14
C HIS A 476 9.66 -6.25 -46.99
N MET A 477 9.52 -6.27 -48.33
CA MET A 477 10.44 -5.53 -49.20
C MET A 477 10.43 -4.03 -48.92
N LEU A 478 9.25 -3.43 -48.73
CA LEU A 478 9.11 -2.01 -48.37
C LEU A 478 9.68 -1.73 -46.97
N GLN A 479 9.49 -2.65 -46.01
CA GLN A 479 10.07 -2.54 -44.68
C GLN A 479 11.59 -2.54 -44.69
N ASP A 480 12.20 -3.45 -45.46
CA ASP A 480 13.64 -3.58 -45.59
C ASP A 480 14.28 -2.40 -46.33
N SER A 481 13.53 -1.80 -47.26
CA SER A 481 13.97 -0.66 -48.08
C SER A 481 13.79 0.67 -47.32
N PHE A 482 12.59 0.99 -46.90
CA PHE A 482 12.24 2.31 -46.36
C PHE A 482 11.95 2.33 -44.85
N GLY A 483 11.74 1.19 -44.19
CA GLY A 483 11.25 1.11 -42.83
C GLY A 483 12.16 1.74 -41.77
N ARG A 484 13.48 1.86 -42.03
CA ARG A 484 14.43 2.57 -41.13
C ARG A 484 14.48 4.07 -41.35
N TYR A 485 13.94 4.58 -42.47
CA TYR A 485 14.01 5.98 -42.88
C TYR A 485 12.69 6.73 -42.64
N GLY A 486 11.58 5.99 -42.48
CA GLY A 486 10.28 6.62 -42.33
C GLY A 486 9.18 5.69 -41.87
N ARG A 487 7.96 6.19 -41.92
CA ARG A 487 6.75 5.46 -41.53
C ARG A 487 6.11 4.83 -42.77
N LEU A 488 5.72 3.56 -42.63
CA LEU A 488 5.10 2.79 -43.71
C LEU A 488 3.60 2.61 -43.44
N PHE A 489 2.81 2.80 -44.47
CA PHE A 489 1.35 2.73 -44.45
C PHE A 489 0.85 1.76 -45.50
N ARG A 490 -0.24 1.03 -45.18
CA ARG A 490 -1.06 0.34 -46.16
C ARG A 490 -2.41 1.04 -46.24
N LEU A 491 -2.75 1.58 -47.41
CA LEU A 491 -3.93 2.43 -47.61
C LEU A 491 -5.18 1.62 -47.90
N GLY A 492 -5.01 0.48 -48.53
CA GLY A 492 -6.07 -0.46 -48.89
C GLY A 492 -5.56 -1.48 -49.91
N GLY A 493 -6.14 -2.66 -49.98
CA GLY A 493 -5.84 -3.67 -50.99
C GLY A 493 -4.35 -3.86 -51.27
N ASP A 494 -3.92 -3.30 -52.40
CA ASP A 494 -2.60 -3.33 -53.03
C ASP A 494 -1.81 -2.02 -52.90
N GLU A 495 -2.34 -1.00 -52.21
CA GLU A 495 -1.75 0.34 -52.12
C GLU A 495 -0.96 0.54 -50.82
N PHE A 496 0.27 1.04 -50.96
CA PHE A 496 1.20 1.34 -49.88
C PHE A 496 1.73 2.77 -49.98
N MET A 497 2.15 3.31 -48.84
CA MET A 497 2.84 4.60 -48.77
C MET A 497 3.99 4.58 -47.78
N ALA A 498 5.11 5.23 -48.12
CA ALA A 498 6.16 5.57 -47.19
C ALA A 498 6.21 7.09 -47.00
N VAL A 499 6.33 7.55 -45.76
CA VAL A 499 6.51 8.97 -45.39
C VAL A 499 7.87 9.11 -44.74
N LEU A 500 8.82 9.78 -45.42
CA LEU A 500 10.19 10.00 -45.02
C LEU A 500 10.33 11.45 -44.52
N ASP A 501 10.65 11.66 -43.25
CA ASP A 501 10.69 12.97 -42.60
C ASP A 501 11.96 13.18 -41.74
N GLY A 502 13.04 12.47 -42.09
CA GLY A 502 14.36 12.54 -41.44
C GLY A 502 15.18 13.79 -41.82
N GLU A 503 16.35 13.92 -41.21
CA GLU A 503 17.28 15.05 -41.48
C GLU A 503 17.94 14.94 -42.86
N ASN A 504 18.14 13.73 -43.38
CA ASN A 504 18.80 13.44 -44.65
C ASN A 504 17.85 12.77 -45.67
N VAL A 505 16.60 13.22 -45.70
CA VAL A 505 15.50 12.57 -46.42
C VAL A 505 15.79 12.22 -47.88
N PHE A 506 16.60 13.02 -48.58
CA PHE A 506 16.98 12.74 -49.97
C PHE A 506 17.94 11.53 -50.09
N ALA A 507 18.98 11.48 -49.23
CA ALA A 507 19.88 10.35 -49.20
C ALA A 507 19.16 9.07 -48.68
N ASP A 508 18.25 9.23 -47.74
CA ASP A 508 17.42 8.14 -47.22
C ASP A 508 16.51 7.56 -48.27
N TYR A 509 15.91 8.41 -49.13
CA TYR A 509 15.12 7.96 -50.29
C TYR A 509 15.99 7.21 -51.28
N ASP A 510 17.13 7.78 -51.71
CA ASP A 510 18.03 7.18 -52.69
C ASP A 510 18.51 5.78 -52.23
N GLN A 511 18.89 5.64 -50.97
CA GLN A 511 19.29 4.37 -50.38
C GLN A 511 18.12 3.38 -50.29
N GLY A 512 16.94 3.84 -49.93
CA GLY A 512 15.73 3.03 -49.88
C GLY A 512 15.31 2.53 -51.23
N GLU A 513 15.34 3.38 -52.26
CA GLU A 513 15.03 3.01 -53.66
C GLU A 513 16.03 2.00 -54.21
N LEU A 514 17.33 2.22 -54.01
CA LEU A 514 18.37 1.25 -54.41
C LEU A 514 18.18 -0.10 -53.75
N ALA A 515 17.84 -0.11 -52.46
CA ALA A 515 17.56 -1.35 -51.74
C ALA A 515 16.31 -2.06 -52.29
N LEU A 516 15.25 -1.31 -52.59
CA LEU A 516 14.03 -1.87 -53.22
C LEU A 516 14.31 -2.50 -54.56
N LEU A 517 15.06 -1.80 -55.45
CA LEU A 517 15.44 -2.31 -56.76
C LEU A 517 16.28 -3.60 -56.66
N ASP A 518 17.23 -3.65 -55.71
CA ASP A 518 18.06 -4.82 -55.47
C ASP A 518 17.21 -6.02 -54.97
N LEU A 519 16.26 -5.78 -54.07
CA LEU A 519 15.34 -6.81 -53.59
C LEU A 519 14.42 -7.32 -54.71
N LEU A 520 13.90 -6.43 -55.57
CA LEU A 520 13.08 -6.80 -56.73
C LEU A 520 13.88 -7.60 -57.76
N ALA A 521 15.16 -7.28 -57.97
CA ALA A 521 16.03 -7.98 -58.95
C ALA A 521 16.48 -9.38 -58.43
N LYS A 522 16.63 -9.57 -57.15
CA LYS A 522 17.08 -10.83 -56.52
C LYS A 522 15.97 -11.86 -56.31
N GLN A 523 14.73 -11.55 -56.67
CA GLN A 523 13.63 -12.48 -56.49
C GLN A 523 13.82 -13.74 -57.34
N THR A 524 13.61 -14.89 -56.75
CA THR A 524 13.54 -16.18 -57.46
C THR A 524 12.09 -16.59 -57.63
N SER A 525 11.76 -17.12 -58.80
CA SER A 525 10.40 -17.62 -59.05
C SER A 525 10.14 -18.88 -58.25
N ASP A 526 9.15 -18.84 -57.37
CA ASP A 526 8.67 -20.00 -56.61
C ASP A 526 7.44 -20.59 -57.35
N ALA A 527 7.30 -21.93 -57.32
CA ALA A 527 6.14 -22.61 -57.89
C ALA A 527 4.79 -22.22 -57.22
N LYS A 528 4.83 -21.62 -56.07
CA LYS A 528 3.65 -21.26 -55.29
C LYS A 528 3.22 -19.79 -55.45
N MET A 529 4.10 -18.91 -55.87
CA MET A 529 3.83 -17.48 -55.99
C MET A 529 4.77 -16.84 -57.04
N PRO A 530 4.26 -15.95 -57.90
CA PRO A 530 5.11 -15.23 -58.84
C PRO A 530 5.96 -14.18 -58.13
N PRO A 531 7.07 -13.70 -58.75
CA PRO A 531 7.85 -12.59 -58.21
C PRO A 531 6.98 -11.35 -57.99
N VAL A 532 7.21 -10.65 -56.89
CA VAL A 532 6.52 -9.40 -56.53
C VAL A 532 6.83 -8.36 -57.61
N SER A 533 5.79 -7.75 -58.16
CA SER A 533 5.88 -6.64 -59.10
C SER A 533 5.24 -5.40 -58.46
N LEU A 534 6.00 -4.32 -58.36
CA LEU A 534 5.59 -3.10 -57.66
C LEU A 534 5.81 -1.90 -58.60
N SER A 535 4.82 -1.01 -58.65
CA SER A 535 4.95 0.31 -59.27
C SER A 535 5.00 1.35 -58.16
N TRP A 536 5.89 2.34 -58.26
CA TRP A 536 5.96 3.41 -57.26
C TRP A 536 6.26 4.75 -57.92
N GLY A 537 5.85 5.80 -57.20
CA GLY A 537 6.18 7.19 -57.51
C GLY A 537 6.47 7.96 -56.22
N TYR A 538 7.22 9.02 -56.31
CA TYR A 538 7.55 9.82 -55.17
C TYR A 538 7.27 11.30 -55.38
N ALA A 539 7.04 12.04 -54.29
CA ALA A 539 6.90 13.49 -54.30
C ALA A 539 7.71 14.11 -53.16
N ILE A 540 8.21 15.30 -53.41
CA ILE A 540 9.13 16.02 -52.52
C ILE A 540 8.50 17.34 -52.07
N SER A 541 8.47 17.58 -50.77
CA SER A 541 8.29 18.91 -50.18
C SER A 541 9.63 19.41 -49.64
N ARG A 542 10.06 20.58 -50.11
CA ARG A 542 11.30 21.20 -49.62
C ARG A 542 10.99 22.28 -48.59
N LYS A 543 11.89 22.44 -47.63
CA LYS A 543 11.77 23.44 -46.58
C LYS A 543 11.56 24.86 -47.14
N GLU A 544 12.23 25.19 -48.25
CA GLU A 544 12.13 26.50 -48.92
C GLU A 544 10.80 26.70 -49.69
N LYS A 545 10.17 25.59 -50.09
CA LYS A 545 8.91 25.60 -50.86
C LYS A 545 8.02 24.44 -50.40
N PRO A 546 7.37 24.60 -49.26
CA PRO A 546 6.55 23.55 -48.69
C PRO A 546 5.30 23.26 -49.52
N VAL A 547 4.95 21.99 -49.63
CA VAL A 547 3.78 21.47 -50.37
C VAL A 547 2.93 20.66 -49.39
N THR A 548 1.60 20.84 -49.41
CA THR A 548 0.68 20.09 -48.53
C THR A 548 0.74 18.59 -48.78
N MET A 549 0.41 17.81 -47.79
CA MET A 549 0.42 16.35 -47.88
C MET A 549 -0.52 15.85 -49.01
N GLU A 550 -1.71 16.43 -49.13
CA GLU A 550 -2.67 16.09 -50.18
C GLU A 550 -2.08 16.29 -51.60
N MET A 551 -1.34 17.38 -51.79
CA MET A 551 -0.71 17.67 -53.07
C MET A 551 0.49 16.73 -53.34
N LEU A 552 1.25 16.35 -52.29
CA LEU A 552 2.32 15.36 -52.41
C LEU A 552 1.77 13.99 -52.78
N GLU A 553 0.68 13.55 -52.16
CA GLU A 553 -0.01 12.31 -52.53
C GLU A 553 -0.41 12.30 -53.98
N SER A 554 -1.07 13.36 -54.47
CA SER A 554 -1.50 13.47 -55.86
C SER A 554 -0.33 13.39 -56.85
N ILE A 555 0.81 14.02 -56.53
CA ILE A 555 2.01 13.99 -57.38
C ILE A 555 2.65 12.59 -57.39
N ALA A 556 2.76 11.97 -56.21
CA ALA A 556 3.36 10.65 -56.10
C ALA A 556 2.51 9.57 -56.76
N ASP A 557 1.18 9.63 -56.58
CA ASP A 557 0.21 8.74 -57.25
C ASP A 557 0.28 8.86 -58.79
N ALA A 558 0.31 10.10 -59.35
CA ALA A 558 0.44 10.31 -60.76
C ALA A 558 1.72 9.67 -61.32
N ARG A 559 2.86 9.82 -60.65
CA ARG A 559 4.14 9.21 -61.05
C ARG A 559 4.12 7.68 -60.93
N MET A 560 3.52 7.14 -59.91
CA MET A 560 3.31 5.70 -59.74
C MET A 560 2.46 5.14 -60.89
N TYR A 561 1.40 5.87 -61.26
CA TYR A 561 0.54 5.47 -62.39
C TYR A 561 1.29 5.51 -63.74
N GLU A 562 2.14 6.52 -64.00
CA GLU A 562 3.01 6.58 -65.18
C GLU A 562 3.93 5.34 -65.26
N MET A 563 4.60 4.98 -64.17
CA MET A 563 5.43 3.77 -64.07
C MET A 563 4.60 2.50 -64.32
N LYS A 564 3.39 2.42 -63.76
CA LYS A 564 2.47 1.28 -63.94
C LYS A 564 2.07 1.10 -65.42
N VAL A 565 1.86 2.20 -66.19
CA VAL A 565 1.55 2.17 -67.61
C VAL A 565 2.76 1.71 -68.41
N GLN A 566 3.97 2.21 -68.14
CA GLN A 566 5.21 1.80 -68.80
C GLN A 566 5.49 0.31 -68.62
N MET A 567 5.39 -0.20 -67.40
CA MET A 567 5.58 -1.63 -67.10
C MET A 567 4.54 -2.54 -67.77
N LYS A 568 3.34 -2.04 -68.05
CA LYS A 568 2.34 -2.77 -68.84
C LYS A 568 2.67 -2.78 -70.32
N ALA A 569 3.19 -1.67 -70.85
CA ALA A 569 3.57 -1.55 -72.27
C ALA A 569 4.77 -2.46 -72.66
N GLU A 570 5.81 -2.50 -71.81
CA GLU A 570 7.01 -3.33 -71.95
C GLU A 570 6.73 -4.85 -71.94
N ARG A 571 5.58 -5.27 -71.39
CA ARG A 571 5.18 -6.70 -71.41
C ARG A 571 4.24 -7.10 -72.54
N LEU A 572 3.80 -6.14 -73.34
CA LEU A 572 2.97 -6.39 -74.53
C LEU A 572 3.81 -6.52 -75.83
N ASP A 573 5.10 -6.20 -75.73
CA ASP A 573 6.12 -6.48 -76.74
C ASP A 573 6.89 -7.79 -76.40
#